data_60d457e2932f0f1e92a31b6be658fb4f
#
_entry.id   60d457e2932f0f1e92a31b6be658fb4f
#
_cell.length_a   1.000
_cell.length_b   1.000
_cell.length_c   1.000
_cell.angle_alpha   90.00
_cell.angle_beta   90.00
_cell.angle_gamma   90.00
#
_symmetry.space_group_name_H-M   'P 1'
#
loop_
_entity.id
_entity.type
_entity.pdbx_description
1 polymer ?
#
loop_
_entity_poly.entity_id
_entity_poly.type
_entity_poly.pdbx_seq_one_letter_code
_entity_poly.pdbx_strand_id
1 'polypeptide(L)'
;MSLGLNAVYVASHWDAVTEGAAAAGREAPSRSEWRIVRDVWVAETDEEAREGAINGMLGRAWREYLRPLFSAGAYPFVSFMKHDESMSDDDVTIEYMMENLWIVGSPETVTEKLRNLYHTVGGFGHLLWLTFDHAEDSEAYETSMRLMAEKVMPNLQDLTGN
;
A
#
# COMPACT_ATOMS: atom_id res chain seq x y z
N MET A 1 1.70 -12.25 -2.01
CA MET A 1 1.83 -11.03 -1.17
C MET A 1 2.41 -9.95 -2.06
N SER A 2 1.69 -8.85 -2.24
CA SER A 2 2.07 -7.78 -3.16
C SER A 2 2.58 -6.60 -2.34
N LEU A 3 3.89 -6.38 -2.35
CA LEU A 3 4.52 -5.21 -1.75
C LEU A 3 4.13 -3.95 -2.54
N GLY A 4 4.22 -2.76 -1.94
CA GLY A 4 3.90 -1.41 -2.41
C GLY A 4 4.07 -1.09 -3.89
N LEU A 5 3.51 -1.92 -4.76
CA LEU A 5 3.57 -1.80 -6.21
C LEU A 5 2.33 -1.07 -6.73
N ASN A 6 2.41 -0.56 -7.95
CA ASN A 6 1.27 0.09 -8.62
C ASN A 6 0.02 -0.82 -8.59
N ALA A 7 -1.14 -0.26 -8.27
CA ALA A 7 -2.37 -1.01 -8.07
C ALA A 7 -2.81 -1.78 -9.34
N VAL A 8 -2.58 -1.22 -10.52
CA VAL A 8 -2.91 -1.88 -11.79
C VAL A 8 -2.03 -3.11 -12.01
N TYR A 9 -0.72 -2.99 -11.68
CA TYR A 9 0.19 -4.14 -11.74
C TYR A 9 -0.18 -5.20 -10.70
N VAL A 10 -0.55 -4.78 -9.48
CA VAL A 10 -1.04 -5.71 -8.44
C VAL A 10 -2.29 -6.46 -8.89
N ALA A 11 -3.21 -5.78 -9.61
CA ALA A 11 -4.42 -6.43 -10.14
C ALA A 11 -4.09 -7.62 -11.05
N SER A 12 -3.04 -7.52 -11.89
CA SER A 12 -2.62 -8.61 -12.78
C SER A 12 -2.13 -9.87 -12.05
N HIS A 13 -1.74 -9.75 -10.79
CA HIS A 13 -1.35 -10.92 -9.98
C HIS A 13 -2.51 -11.89 -9.76
N TRP A 14 -3.75 -11.38 -9.72
CA TRP A 14 -4.92 -12.25 -9.57
C TRP A 14 -5.18 -13.08 -10.83
N ASP A 15 -4.93 -12.53 -12.00
CA ASP A 15 -5.03 -13.26 -13.26
C ASP A 15 -4.03 -14.41 -13.30
N ALA A 16 -2.77 -14.15 -12.91
CA ALA A 16 -1.75 -15.18 -12.80
C ALA A 16 -2.10 -16.28 -11.78
N VAL A 17 -2.72 -15.92 -10.64
CA VAL A 17 -3.19 -16.89 -9.65
C VAL A 17 -4.30 -17.77 -10.23
N THR A 18 -5.23 -17.17 -10.94
CA THR A 18 -6.36 -17.88 -11.57
C THR A 18 -5.89 -18.82 -12.67
N GLU A 19 -5.00 -18.36 -13.54
CA GLU A 19 -4.38 -19.17 -14.59
C GLU A 19 -3.59 -20.34 -14.00
N GLY A 20 -2.80 -20.08 -12.95
CA GLY A 20 -2.03 -21.12 -12.27
C GLY A 20 -2.91 -22.18 -11.60
N ALA A 21 -4.03 -21.79 -11.02
CA ALA A 21 -4.99 -22.71 -10.44
C ALA A 21 -5.61 -23.61 -11.55
N ALA A 22 -6.05 -22.98 -12.65
CA ALA A 22 -6.62 -23.70 -13.79
C ALA A 22 -5.61 -24.69 -14.41
N ALA A 23 -4.35 -24.26 -14.60
CA ALA A 23 -3.28 -25.13 -15.11
C ALA A 23 -2.99 -26.34 -14.20
N ALA A 24 -3.20 -26.16 -12.89
CA ALA A 24 -3.06 -27.22 -11.89
C ALA A 24 -4.34 -28.07 -11.68
N GLY A 25 -5.41 -27.82 -12.42
CA GLY A 25 -6.69 -28.49 -12.26
C GLY A 25 -7.37 -28.20 -10.91
N ARG A 26 -7.14 -27.02 -10.34
CA ARG A 26 -7.69 -26.56 -9.06
C ARG A 26 -8.71 -25.46 -9.28
N GLU A 27 -9.62 -25.32 -8.35
CA GLU A 27 -10.50 -24.15 -8.30
C GLU A 27 -9.65 -22.88 -8.00
N ALA A 28 -10.04 -21.75 -8.58
CA ALA A 28 -9.45 -20.46 -8.25
C ALA A 28 -9.74 -20.12 -6.78
N PRO A 29 -8.76 -19.61 -6.03
CA PRO A 29 -8.99 -19.18 -4.65
C PRO A 29 -9.96 -17.99 -4.60
N SER A 30 -10.59 -17.79 -3.43
CA SER A 30 -11.42 -16.61 -3.21
C SER A 30 -10.56 -15.37 -3.03
N ARG A 31 -10.98 -14.23 -3.60
CA ARG A 31 -10.35 -12.93 -3.35
C ARG A 31 -10.38 -12.53 -1.88
N SER A 32 -11.30 -13.07 -1.08
CA SER A 32 -11.34 -12.88 0.37
C SER A 32 -10.07 -13.40 1.09
N GLU A 33 -9.32 -14.29 0.47
CA GLU A 33 -8.04 -14.80 1.01
C GLU A 33 -6.84 -13.98 0.54
N TRP A 34 -7.04 -13.08 -0.43
CA TRP A 34 -5.94 -12.29 -0.98
C TRP A 34 -5.47 -11.23 0.00
N ARG A 35 -4.15 -11.18 0.18
CA ARG A 35 -3.47 -10.26 1.09
C ARG A 35 -2.68 -9.25 0.29
N ILE A 36 -3.02 -7.98 0.45
CA ILE A 36 -2.30 -6.85 -0.17
C ILE A 36 -1.53 -6.11 0.92
N VAL A 37 -0.27 -5.80 0.65
CA VAL A 37 0.60 -5.03 1.56
C VAL A 37 0.63 -3.57 1.13
N ARG A 38 0.50 -2.65 2.08
CA ARG A 38 0.69 -1.21 1.87
C ARG A 38 1.42 -0.59 3.04
N ASP A 39 2.19 0.44 2.73
CA ASP A 39 2.68 1.40 3.69
C ASP A 39 1.51 2.33 4.06
N VAL A 40 1.21 2.44 5.34
CA VAL A 40 0.05 3.20 5.82
C VAL A 40 0.50 4.17 6.91
N TRP A 41 -0.03 5.40 6.86
CA TRP A 41 0.12 6.37 7.94
C TRP A 41 -1.12 7.26 8.01
N VAL A 42 -1.78 7.26 9.15
CA VAL A 42 -3.00 8.03 9.40
C VAL A 42 -2.73 9.07 10.49
N ALA A 43 -3.10 10.32 10.25
CA ALA A 43 -3.09 11.38 11.26
C ALA A 43 -4.42 12.14 11.25
N GLU A 44 -4.61 13.09 12.15
CA GLU A 44 -5.89 13.84 12.24
C GLU A 44 -6.16 14.66 10.98
N THR A 45 -5.09 15.15 10.32
CA THR A 45 -5.16 15.92 9.08
C THR A 45 -4.23 15.36 8.01
N ASP A 46 -4.49 15.68 6.74
CA ASP A 46 -3.63 15.29 5.62
C ASP A 46 -2.23 15.92 5.72
N GLU A 47 -2.14 17.14 6.24
CA GLU A 47 -0.86 17.84 6.43
C GLU A 47 0.01 17.15 7.49
N GLU A 48 -0.57 16.83 8.65
CA GLU A 48 0.11 16.07 9.71
C GLU A 48 0.51 14.67 9.23
N ALA A 49 -0.37 14.00 8.49
CA ALA A 49 -0.07 12.69 7.93
C ALA A 49 1.09 12.75 6.94
N ARG A 50 1.10 13.75 6.06
CA ARG A 50 2.18 13.98 5.11
C ARG A 50 3.51 14.25 5.82
N GLU A 51 3.51 15.15 6.79
CA GLU A 51 4.70 15.50 7.56
C GLU A 51 5.24 14.28 8.34
N GLY A 52 4.37 13.56 9.04
CA GLY A 52 4.73 12.36 9.79
C GLY A 52 5.27 11.24 8.89
N ALA A 53 4.67 11.03 7.72
CA ALA A 53 5.15 10.02 6.79
C ALA A 53 6.52 10.36 6.17
N ILE A 54 6.73 11.63 5.79
CA ILE A 54 8.00 12.06 5.17
C ILE A 54 9.14 12.09 6.18
N ASN A 55 8.91 12.67 7.35
CA ASN A 55 9.95 12.92 8.34
C ASN A 55 10.13 11.75 9.33
N GLY A 56 9.11 10.91 9.46
CA GLY A 56 9.13 9.73 10.32
C GLY A 56 9.78 8.50 9.67
N MET A 57 9.55 7.36 10.30
CA MET A 57 10.19 6.10 9.94
C MET A 57 9.86 5.62 8.53
N LEU A 58 8.67 5.91 8.02
CA LEU A 58 8.26 5.52 6.67
C LEU A 58 9.16 6.18 5.60
N GLY A 59 9.32 7.50 5.67
CA GLY A 59 10.19 8.26 4.76
C GLY A 59 11.66 7.92 4.93
N ARG A 60 12.11 7.67 6.16
CA ARG A 60 13.47 7.22 6.44
C ARG A 60 13.74 5.86 5.82
N ALA A 61 12.86 4.88 6.04
CA ALA A 61 12.97 3.54 5.45
C ALA A 61 13.02 3.60 3.92
N TRP A 62 12.21 4.48 3.31
CA TRP A 62 12.27 4.68 1.87
C TRP A 62 13.63 5.22 1.41
N ARG A 63 14.09 6.32 1.99
CA ARG A 63 15.34 6.99 1.55
C ARG A 63 16.58 6.16 1.80
N GLU A 64 16.68 5.55 2.98
CA GLU A 64 17.92 4.94 3.45
C GLU A 64 18.04 3.45 3.10
N TYR A 65 16.91 2.77 2.87
CA TYR A 65 16.89 1.33 2.68
C TYR A 65 16.18 0.88 1.40
N LEU A 66 14.89 1.17 1.26
CA LEU A 66 14.09 0.58 0.18
C LEU A 66 14.47 1.12 -1.19
N ARG A 67 14.62 2.43 -1.34
CA ARG A 67 14.98 3.04 -2.63
C ARG A 67 16.36 2.60 -3.13
N PRO A 68 17.42 2.61 -2.31
CA PRO A 68 18.72 2.03 -2.68
C PRO A 68 18.64 0.55 -3.02
N LEU A 69 17.92 -0.25 -2.22
CA LEU A 69 17.74 -1.68 -2.44
C LEU A 69 17.08 -1.98 -3.79
N PHE A 70 16.01 -1.27 -4.11
CA PHE A 70 15.27 -1.46 -5.36
C PHE A 70 16.03 -0.97 -6.59
N SER A 71 16.95 0.00 -6.42
CA SER A 71 17.82 0.49 -7.50
C SER A 71 19.02 -0.41 -7.75
N ALA A 72 19.54 -1.09 -6.73
CA ALA A 72 20.73 -1.93 -6.82
C ALA A 72 20.43 -3.35 -7.33
N GLY A 73 19.17 -3.77 -7.36
CA GLY A 73 18.77 -5.13 -7.70
C GLY A 73 18.84 -5.44 -9.18
N ALA A 74 18.98 -6.75 -9.51
CA ALA A 74 18.89 -7.27 -10.88
C ALA A 74 17.46 -7.19 -11.45
N TYR A 75 16.45 -6.90 -10.61
CA TYR A 75 15.05 -6.76 -10.99
C TYR A 75 14.65 -5.28 -11.01
N PRO A 76 13.88 -4.83 -11.98
CA PRO A 76 13.43 -3.45 -12.11
C PRO A 76 12.25 -3.16 -11.14
N PHE A 77 12.46 -3.33 -9.83
CA PHE A 77 11.38 -3.13 -8.85
C PHE A 77 10.76 -1.73 -8.91
N VAL A 78 11.59 -0.71 -9.20
CA VAL A 78 11.10 0.66 -9.36
C VAL A 78 10.13 0.77 -10.54
N SER A 79 10.34 0.02 -11.62
CA SER A 79 9.44 0.04 -12.79
C SER A 79 8.03 -0.44 -12.45
N PHE A 80 7.86 -1.36 -11.51
CA PHE A 80 6.54 -1.84 -11.06
C PHE A 80 5.81 -0.86 -10.13
N MET A 81 6.48 0.21 -9.71
CA MET A 81 5.89 1.29 -8.92
C MET A 81 5.30 2.40 -9.79
N LYS A 82 5.76 2.52 -11.02
CA LYS A 82 5.33 3.58 -11.95
C LYS A 82 3.89 3.35 -12.42
N HIS A 83 3.16 4.43 -12.61
CA HIS A 83 1.84 4.38 -13.26
C HIS A 83 1.97 4.55 -14.79
N ASP A 84 3.13 5.01 -15.27
CA ASP A 84 3.46 5.15 -16.68
C ASP A 84 4.88 4.59 -16.90
N GLU A 85 5.01 3.63 -17.81
CA GLU A 85 6.30 2.98 -18.13
C GLU A 85 7.35 3.95 -18.69
N SER A 86 6.90 5.07 -19.27
CA SER A 86 7.80 6.10 -19.82
C SER A 86 8.44 7.00 -18.77
N MET A 87 7.96 6.96 -17.51
CA MET A 87 8.55 7.72 -16.41
C MET A 87 9.99 7.29 -16.15
N SER A 88 10.85 8.26 -15.79
CA SER A 88 12.17 7.93 -15.25
C SER A 88 12.06 7.22 -13.89
N ASP A 89 13.01 6.35 -13.57
CA ASP A 89 13.11 5.77 -12.22
C ASP A 89 13.36 6.85 -11.16
N ASP A 90 13.99 7.95 -11.55
CA ASP A 90 14.28 9.09 -10.66
C ASP A 90 13.02 9.89 -10.29
N ASP A 91 11.95 9.79 -11.10
CA ASP A 91 10.66 10.42 -10.81
C ASP A 91 9.87 9.68 -9.72
N VAL A 92 10.28 8.46 -9.35
CA VAL A 92 9.70 7.73 -8.22
C VAL A 92 10.29 8.27 -6.91
N THR A 93 9.89 9.49 -6.60
CA THR A 93 10.27 10.23 -5.40
C THR A 93 9.40 9.84 -4.20
N ILE A 94 9.69 10.38 -3.03
CA ILE A 94 8.85 10.16 -1.84
C ILE A 94 7.45 10.78 -2.01
N GLU A 95 7.35 11.91 -2.70
CA GLU A 95 6.09 12.56 -3.03
C GLU A 95 5.27 11.67 -3.96
N TYR A 96 5.90 11.11 -4.99
CA TYR A 96 5.27 10.14 -5.88
C TYR A 96 4.74 8.92 -5.11
N MET A 97 5.55 8.37 -4.18
CA MET A 97 5.13 7.25 -3.33
C MET A 97 3.88 7.60 -2.51
N MET A 98 3.84 8.79 -1.93
CA MET A 98 2.69 9.25 -1.13
C MET A 98 1.42 9.44 -1.96
N GLU A 99 1.55 9.96 -3.17
CA GLU A 99 0.40 10.20 -4.03
C GLU A 99 -0.17 8.92 -4.61
N ASN A 100 0.70 7.98 -5.02
CA ASN A 100 0.30 6.87 -5.88
C ASN A 100 0.34 5.49 -5.21
N LEU A 101 1.12 5.30 -4.15
CA LEU A 101 1.41 3.98 -3.60
C LEU A 101 1.11 3.85 -2.11
N TRP A 102 1.48 4.85 -1.32
CA TRP A 102 1.25 4.84 0.12
C TRP A 102 -0.18 5.24 0.49
N ILE A 103 -0.68 4.64 1.52
CA ILE A 103 -1.98 4.98 2.11
C ILE A 103 -1.73 5.95 3.26
N VAL A 104 -1.49 7.21 2.91
CA VAL A 104 -1.15 8.29 3.85
C VAL A 104 -2.20 9.39 3.76
N GLY A 105 -2.70 9.88 4.89
CA GLY A 105 -3.69 10.96 4.94
C GLY A 105 -4.48 11.01 6.25
N SER A 106 -5.47 11.89 6.29
CA SER A 106 -6.53 11.91 7.28
C SER A 106 -7.39 10.65 7.19
N PRO A 107 -8.24 10.36 8.18
CA PRO A 107 -9.15 9.21 8.10
C PRO A 107 -10.01 9.20 6.84
N GLU A 108 -10.48 10.36 6.39
CA GLU A 108 -11.26 10.51 5.16
C GLU A 108 -10.43 10.14 3.93
N THR A 109 -9.26 10.73 3.78
CA THR A 109 -8.34 10.49 2.66
C THR A 109 -7.88 9.02 2.62
N VAL A 110 -7.55 8.43 3.77
CA VAL A 110 -7.14 7.02 3.86
C VAL A 110 -8.31 6.10 3.50
N THR A 111 -9.52 6.41 3.94
CA THR A 111 -10.73 5.66 3.57
C THR A 111 -10.92 5.67 2.05
N GLU A 112 -10.81 6.83 1.41
CA GLU A 112 -10.94 6.97 -0.04
C GLU A 112 -9.83 6.22 -0.78
N LYS A 113 -8.57 6.35 -0.36
CA LYS A 113 -7.44 5.63 -0.96
C LYS A 113 -7.61 4.11 -0.87
N LEU A 114 -8.06 3.60 0.28
CA LEU A 114 -8.31 2.17 0.45
C LEU A 114 -9.47 1.68 -0.40
N ARG A 115 -10.54 2.46 -0.51
CA ARG A 115 -11.68 2.16 -1.37
C ARG A 115 -11.26 2.12 -2.84
N ASN A 116 -10.49 3.10 -3.28
CA ASN A 116 -9.95 3.15 -4.63
C ASN A 116 -9.01 1.97 -4.92
N LEU A 117 -8.11 1.64 -3.99
CA LEU A 117 -7.27 0.46 -4.10
C LEU A 117 -8.10 -0.81 -4.26
N TYR A 118 -9.12 -1.00 -3.39
CA TYR A 118 -10.00 -2.16 -3.42
C TYR A 118 -10.68 -2.33 -4.78
N HIS A 119 -11.24 -1.27 -5.33
CA HIS A 119 -11.88 -1.30 -6.64
C HIS A 119 -10.89 -1.53 -7.78
N THR A 120 -9.73 -0.87 -7.75
CA THR A 120 -8.71 -0.99 -8.79
C THR A 120 -8.18 -2.42 -8.91
N VAL A 121 -7.96 -3.10 -7.77
CA VAL A 121 -7.46 -4.49 -7.81
C VAL A 121 -8.58 -5.54 -7.96
N GLY A 122 -9.85 -5.12 -7.94
CA GLY A 122 -11.01 -6.00 -8.06
C GLY A 122 -11.36 -6.74 -6.77
N GLY A 123 -10.98 -6.20 -5.62
CA GLY A 123 -11.28 -6.74 -4.29
C GLY A 123 -10.16 -7.58 -3.69
N PHE A 124 -10.07 -7.56 -2.36
CA PHE A 124 -9.17 -8.39 -1.55
C PHE A 124 -9.75 -8.56 -0.13
N GLY A 125 -9.31 -9.59 0.59
CA GLY A 125 -9.82 -9.87 1.93
C GLY A 125 -9.00 -9.24 3.06
N HIS A 126 -7.71 -8.99 2.85
CA HIS A 126 -6.84 -8.53 3.92
C HIS A 126 -5.89 -7.43 3.44
N LEU A 127 -5.85 -6.32 4.17
CA LEU A 127 -4.79 -5.34 4.09
C LEU A 127 -3.72 -5.69 5.14
N LEU A 128 -2.50 -5.88 4.71
CA LEU A 128 -1.34 -6.00 5.57
C LEU A 128 -0.65 -4.64 5.62
N TRP A 129 -0.63 -4.05 6.80
CA TRP A 129 0.07 -2.81 7.05
C TRP A 129 1.55 -3.11 7.22
N LEU A 130 2.38 -2.68 6.26
CA LEU A 130 3.82 -2.75 6.39
C LEU A 130 4.28 -1.74 7.43
N THR A 131 5.06 -2.21 8.38
CA THR A 131 5.58 -1.38 9.46
C THR A 131 7.08 -1.56 9.64
N PHE A 132 7.70 -0.57 10.25
CA PHE A 132 9.12 -0.52 10.58
C PHE A 132 9.28 -0.30 12.09
N ASP A 133 10.50 -0.02 12.54
CA ASP A 133 10.77 0.31 13.94
C ASP A 133 10.36 1.78 14.23
N HIS A 134 9.22 1.94 14.89
CA HIS A 134 8.67 3.24 15.31
C HIS A 134 9.03 3.62 16.76
N ALA A 135 10.15 3.14 17.29
CA ALA A 135 10.53 3.43 18.68
C ALA A 135 10.70 4.93 18.95
N GLU A 136 11.13 5.71 17.94
CA GLU A 136 11.34 7.17 18.07
C GLU A 136 10.04 7.99 17.89
N ASP A 137 9.00 7.41 17.30
CA ASP A 137 7.71 8.04 17.00
C ASP A 137 6.51 7.17 17.44
N SER A 138 6.68 6.37 18.50
CA SER A 138 5.72 5.37 18.94
C SER A 138 4.34 5.94 19.25
N GLU A 139 4.23 7.12 19.88
CA GLU A 139 2.95 7.76 20.19
C GLU A 139 2.18 8.15 18.92
N ALA A 140 2.88 8.68 17.93
CA ALA A 140 2.28 9.00 16.63
C ALA A 140 1.85 7.74 15.88
N TYR A 141 2.64 6.66 15.97
CA TYR A 141 2.30 5.37 15.38
C TYR A 141 1.08 4.73 16.04
N GLU A 142 0.99 4.75 17.37
CA GLU A 142 -0.18 4.29 18.12
C GLU A 142 -1.43 5.10 17.76
N THR A 143 -1.29 6.42 17.61
CA THR A 143 -2.39 7.29 17.14
C THR A 143 -2.82 6.90 15.73
N SER A 144 -1.89 6.64 14.83
CA SER A 144 -2.18 6.20 13.46
C SER A 144 -2.94 4.86 13.45
N MET A 145 -2.53 3.89 14.26
CA MET A 145 -3.25 2.62 14.40
C MET A 145 -4.65 2.81 14.98
N ARG A 146 -4.81 3.67 15.98
CA ARG A 146 -6.10 3.96 16.59
C ARG A 146 -7.06 4.63 15.59
N LEU A 147 -6.59 5.64 14.84
CA LEU A 147 -7.38 6.30 13.80
C LEU A 147 -7.81 5.32 12.71
N MET A 148 -6.92 4.43 12.29
CA MET A 148 -7.27 3.36 11.35
C MET A 148 -8.42 2.51 11.90
N ALA A 149 -8.32 2.03 13.13
CA ALA A 149 -9.31 1.14 13.74
C ALA A 149 -10.64 1.82 14.02
N GLU A 150 -10.61 3.05 14.52
CA GLU A 150 -11.81 3.74 15.01
C GLU A 150 -12.52 4.60 13.95
N LYS A 151 -11.78 5.11 12.96
CA LYS A 151 -12.29 6.06 11.96
C LYS A 151 -12.29 5.54 10.53
N VAL A 152 -11.30 4.74 10.14
CA VAL A 152 -11.18 4.25 8.75
C VAL A 152 -11.92 2.93 8.58
N MET A 153 -11.58 1.91 9.36
CA MET A 153 -12.15 0.57 9.19
C MET A 153 -13.68 0.50 9.24
N PRO A 154 -14.39 1.26 10.12
CA PRO A 154 -15.84 1.26 10.14
C PRO A 154 -16.48 1.74 8.83
N ASN A 155 -15.78 2.64 8.10
CA ASN A 155 -16.23 3.19 6.83
C ASN A 155 -15.92 2.32 5.61
N LEU A 156 -15.30 1.14 5.80
CA LEU A 156 -14.95 0.19 4.74
C LEU A 156 -15.68 -1.15 4.86
N GLN A 157 -16.57 -1.30 5.84
CA GLN A 157 -17.30 -2.56 6.09
C GLN A 157 -18.16 -3.00 4.91
N ASP A 158 -18.67 -2.06 4.12
CA ASP A 158 -19.42 -2.33 2.90
C ASP A 158 -18.59 -3.01 1.79
N LEU A 159 -17.26 -2.88 1.83
CA LEU A 159 -16.37 -3.53 0.86
C LEU A 159 -16.17 -5.02 1.13
N THR A 160 -16.23 -5.40 2.40
CA THR A 160 -16.01 -6.79 2.84
C THR A 160 -17.33 -7.56 3.00
N GLY A 161 -18.38 -7.01 2.46
CA GLY A 161 -19.76 -7.43 2.63
C GLY A 161 -20.01 -8.93 2.47
N ASN A 162 -20.37 -9.49 3.60
CA ASN A 162 -21.07 -10.76 3.88
C ASN A 162 -20.31 -12.04 3.64
#